data_9266e9fe703b596571d39c27e9345595
#
_entry.id   9266e9fe703b596571d39c27e9345595
#
_cell.length_a   1.000
_cell.length_b   1.000
_cell.length_c   1.000
_cell.angle_alpha   90.00
_cell.angle_beta   90.00
_cell.angle_gamma   90.00
#
_symmetry.space_group_name_H-M   'P 1'
#
loop_
_entity.id
_entity.type
_entity.pdbx_description
1 polymer ?
#
loop_
_entity_poly.entity_id
_entity_poly.type
_entity_poly.pdbx_seq_one_letter_code
_entity_poly.pdbx_strand_id
1 'polypeptide(L)' 'SERWANMAVFSEASVLFRFRKIPGVEVSAAHFILCEEKRYRITSAEDVRGRGMYVECLCELVEGSAN' A
#
# COMPACT_ATOMS: atom_id res chain seq x y z
N SER A 1 -9.43 11.91 4.40
CA SER A 1 -10.38 12.09 3.36
C SER A 1 -11.32 10.92 3.31
N GLU A 2 -12.37 11.06 2.60
CA GLU A 2 -13.34 10.10 2.54
C GLU A 2 -12.88 8.86 1.96
N ARG A 3 -12.04 8.94 0.99
CA ARG A 3 -11.53 7.77 0.36
C ARG A 3 -10.87 6.88 1.37
N TRP A 4 -10.24 7.48 2.32
CA TRP A 4 -9.55 6.70 3.31
C TRP A 4 -10.47 6.12 4.34
N ALA A 5 -11.61 6.73 4.52
CA ALA A 5 -12.54 6.20 5.46
C ALA A 5 -13.06 4.86 5.01
N ASN A 6 -13.04 4.60 3.73
CA ASN A 6 -13.47 3.33 3.24
C ASN A 6 -12.36 2.32 3.15
N MET A 7 -11.17 2.70 3.52
CA MET A 7 -10.07 1.78 3.48
C MET A 7 -9.83 1.30 4.88
N ALA A 8 -9.20 0.19 5.00
CA ALA A 8 -8.93 -0.34 6.31
C ALA A 8 -7.77 0.42 6.91
N VAL A 9 -8.06 1.28 7.85
CA VAL A 9 -7.03 2.02 8.53
C VAL A 9 -6.95 1.44 9.92
N PHE A 10 -5.91 0.68 10.18
CA PHE A 10 -5.80 -0.04 11.42
C PHE A 10 -5.21 0.76 12.54
N SER A 11 -4.47 1.79 12.19
CA SER A 11 -3.93 2.70 13.18
C SER A 11 -3.56 3.93 12.43
N GLU A 12 -3.04 4.92 13.12
CA GLU A 12 -2.64 6.12 12.46
C GLU A 12 -1.57 5.86 11.43
N ALA A 13 -0.80 4.84 11.61
CA ALA A 13 0.32 4.57 10.75
C ALA A 13 0.11 3.42 9.78
N SER A 14 -1.02 2.74 9.86
CA SER A 14 -1.25 1.58 9.01
C SER A 14 -2.34 1.87 8.00
N VAL A 15 -2.06 1.58 6.76
CA VAL A 15 -2.99 1.89 5.68
C VAL A 15 -3.03 0.76 4.68
N LEU A 16 -4.18 0.52 4.11
CA LEU A 16 -4.33 -0.46 3.06
C LEU A 16 -4.40 0.27 1.74
N PHE A 17 -3.52 -0.04 0.82
CA PHE A 17 -3.53 0.52 -0.52
C PHE A 17 -3.99 -0.54 -1.50
N ARG A 18 -4.76 -0.13 -2.50
CA ARG A 18 -5.20 -1.03 -3.54
C ARG A 18 -4.96 -0.33 -4.85
N PHE A 19 -4.30 -1.00 -5.77
CA PHE A 19 -4.01 -0.39 -7.06
C PHE A 19 -3.94 -1.46 -8.13
N ARG A 20 -3.95 -1.02 -9.38
CA ARG A 20 -3.90 -1.93 -10.49
C ARG A 20 -2.53 -2.55 -10.59
N LYS A 21 -2.50 -3.82 -10.91
CA LYS A 21 -1.24 -4.52 -11.02
C LYS A 21 -0.38 -3.86 -12.08
N ILE A 22 0.91 -3.72 -11.79
CA ILE A 22 1.85 -3.08 -12.69
C ILE A 22 2.58 -4.15 -13.46
N PRO A 23 2.47 -4.16 -14.79
CA PRO A 23 3.10 -5.20 -15.59
C PRO A 23 4.60 -5.23 -15.36
N GLY A 24 5.11 -6.41 -15.19
CA GLY A 24 6.54 -6.58 -15.01
C GLY A 24 7.05 -6.30 -13.63
N VAL A 25 6.18 -5.93 -12.70
CA VAL A 25 6.61 -5.63 -11.34
C VAL A 25 5.94 -6.59 -10.38
N GLU A 26 6.73 -7.25 -9.57
CA GLU A 26 6.20 -8.13 -8.56
C GLU A 26 6.24 -7.36 -7.25
N VAL A 27 5.12 -6.81 -6.85
CA VAL A 27 5.05 -5.99 -5.65
C VAL A 27 5.19 -6.87 -4.42
N SER A 28 6.03 -6.51 -3.51
CA SER A 28 6.26 -7.31 -2.32
C SER A 28 6.68 -6.42 -1.17
N ALA A 29 6.96 -7.06 -0.05
CA ALA A 29 7.40 -6.34 1.14
C ALA A 29 8.76 -5.69 0.96
N ALA A 30 9.43 -5.95 -0.15
CA ALA A 30 10.70 -5.31 -0.42
C ALA A 30 10.53 -3.91 -1.00
N HIS A 31 9.31 -3.52 -1.31
CA HIS A 31 9.05 -2.24 -1.93
C HIS A 31 8.41 -1.26 -0.95
N PHE A 32 8.40 0.00 -1.37
CA PHE A 32 7.75 1.05 -0.62
C PHE A 32 6.72 1.72 -1.50
N ILE A 33 5.73 2.33 -0.92
CA ILE A 33 4.77 3.13 -1.66
C ILE A 33 4.96 4.58 -1.27
N LEU A 34 5.06 5.44 -2.27
CA LEU A 34 5.14 6.86 -2.02
C LEU A 34 3.78 7.46 -2.32
N CYS A 35 3.21 8.14 -1.36
CA CYS A 35 1.90 8.73 -1.54
C CYS A 35 1.86 10.05 -0.80
N GLU A 36 1.59 11.12 -1.54
CA GLU A 36 1.50 12.45 -0.95
C GLU A 36 2.69 12.81 -0.09
N GLU A 37 3.84 12.54 -0.65
CA GLU A 37 5.11 12.86 0.01
C GLU A 37 5.38 12.08 1.27
N LYS A 38 4.68 10.99 1.45
CA LYS A 38 4.93 10.10 2.56
C LYS A 38 5.34 8.76 2.02
N ARG A 39 6.17 8.07 2.75
CA ARG A 39 6.68 6.78 2.34
C ARG A 39 6.08 5.71 3.23
N TYR A 40 5.53 4.69 2.62
CA TYR A 40 4.91 3.60 3.36
C TYR A 40 5.66 2.32 3.06
N ARG A 41 5.96 1.56 4.08
CA ARG A 41 6.62 0.29 3.93
C ARG A 41 5.57 -0.78 3.77
N ILE A 42 5.68 -1.61 2.76
CA ILE A 42 4.72 -2.67 2.52
C ILE A 42 5.02 -3.82 3.46
N THR A 43 4.03 -4.23 4.25
CA THR A 43 4.20 -5.36 5.14
C THR A 43 3.60 -6.62 4.53
N SER A 44 2.62 -6.49 3.65
CA SER A 44 2.13 -7.64 2.91
C SER A 44 1.49 -7.17 1.62
N ALA A 45 1.53 -7.99 0.61
CA ALA A 45 0.94 -7.66 -0.67
C ALA A 45 0.21 -8.88 -1.19
N GLU A 46 -0.99 -8.69 -1.71
CA GLU A 46 -1.79 -9.77 -2.21
C GLU A 46 -2.43 -9.41 -3.52
N ASP A 47 -2.58 -10.42 -4.40
CA ASP A 47 -3.26 -10.27 -5.65
C ASP A 47 -4.74 -10.44 -5.35
N VAL A 48 -5.53 -9.42 -5.56
CA VAL A 48 -6.93 -9.45 -5.19
C VAL A 48 -7.64 -10.54 -6.00
N ARG A 49 -8.22 -11.49 -5.29
CA ARG A 49 -8.94 -12.61 -5.87
C ARG A 49 -8.10 -13.44 -6.83
N GLY A 50 -6.80 -13.30 -6.77
CA GLY A 50 -5.93 -14.10 -7.63
C GLY A 50 -6.15 -13.87 -9.09
N ARG A 51 -6.66 -12.71 -9.48
CA ARG A 51 -6.95 -12.46 -10.87
C ARG A 51 -5.88 -11.72 -11.63
N GLY A 52 -4.84 -11.30 -10.96
CA GLY A 52 -3.76 -10.61 -11.64
C GLY A 52 -4.13 -9.21 -12.09
N MET A 53 -5.17 -8.63 -11.52
CA MET A 53 -5.61 -7.31 -11.94
C MET A 53 -5.33 -6.23 -10.92
N TYR A 54 -5.53 -6.52 -9.67
CA TYR A 54 -5.32 -5.55 -8.61
C TYR A 54 -4.47 -6.14 -7.51
N VAL A 55 -3.75 -5.25 -6.83
CA VAL A 55 -2.91 -5.65 -5.71
C VAL A 55 -3.36 -4.87 -4.50
N GLU A 56 -3.46 -5.52 -3.36
CA GLU A 56 -3.73 -4.84 -2.10
C GLU A 56 -2.51 -4.96 -1.23
N CYS A 57 -2.07 -3.84 -0.70
CA CYS A 57 -0.87 -3.82 0.14
C CYS A 57 -1.20 -3.24 1.49
N LEU A 58 -0.87 -3.97 2.53
CA LEU A 58 -0.96 -3.45 3.87
C LEU A 58 0.37 -2.80 4.16
N CYS A 59 0.33 -1.55 4.55
CA CYS A 59 1.54 -0.76 4.69
C CYS A 59 1.58 -0.01 5.99
N GLU A 60 2.76 0.39 6.37
CA GLU A 60 2.96 1.21 7.55
C GLU A 60 3.72 2.46 7.17
N LEU A 61 3.32 3.59 7.72
CA LEU A 61 3.98 4.84 7.48
C LEU A 61 5.39 4.78 8.06
N VAL A 62 6.37 5.19 7.29
CA VAL A 62 7.73 5.19 7.75
C VAL A 62 8.01 6.53 8.42
N GLU A 63 8.40 6.45 9.67
CA GLU A 63 8.67 7.63 10.42
C GLU A 63 9.81 8.39 9.80
N GLY A 64 9.72 9.69 9.77
CA GLY A 64 10.78 10.47 9.21
C GLY A 64 10.86 10.39 7.72
N SER A 65 9.81 9.95 7.11
CA SER A 65 9.82 9.74 5.70
C SER A 65 9.88 11.00 4.92
N ALA A 66 9.79 12.08 5.54
CA ALA A 66 9.79 13.31 4.86
C ALA A 66 10.98 13.48 4.02
N ASN A 67 11.92 12.76 4.21
CA ASN A 67 13.00 12.91 3.33
C ASN A 67 13.57 11.70 2.88
#